data_c1729d9b043cd69abb5a85746964201d
#
_entry.id   c1729d9b043cd69abb5a85746964201d
#
_cell.length_a   1.000
_cell.length_b   1.000
_cell.length_c   1.000
_cell.angle_alpha   90.00
_cell.angle_beta   90.00
_cell.angle_gamma   90.00
#
_symmetry.space_group_name_H-M   'P 1'
#
loop_
_entity.id
_entity.type
_entity.pdbx_description
1 polymer ?
#
loop_
_entity_poly.entity_id
_entity_poly.type
_entity_poly.pdbx_seq_one_letter_code
_entity_poly.pdbx_strand_id
1 'polypeptide(L)'
;GGLNKLLSLEGAEARFQAYTMKNGLPSDVLLSIEEDPHGNLWCATEKELCKFIPSTDKIINYPSRAFPLRISFNEGAALRTASDYLMFNTVKGVLYFFPDSIHTSTYVPPIIFTRLQQAEKTVTPEEGGILTTHIDDTNLLTLPHDKNGFSIQFAALDMKYPGNISYSYKLEGFENNWNNIGNQRTATYTNLPKGHYTLKVRSTNSDGIWVENTRTLDINILPSFWET
;
A
#
# COMPACT_ATOMS: atom_id res chain seq x y z
N GLY A 1 -18.91 12.06 14.43
CA GLY A 1 -18.76 11.15 13.29
C GLY A 1 -18.23 9.81 13.72
N GLY A 2 -18.10 8.90 12.76
CA GLY A 2 -17.64 7.55 13.02
C GLY A 2 -18.76 6.55 13.32
N LEU A 3 -18.37 5.31 13.62
CA LEU A 3 -19.27 4.22 14.02
C LEU A 3 -19.38 4.22 15.55
N ASN A 4 -20.62 4.18 16.08
CA ASN A 4 -20.86 4.18 17.51
C ASN A 4 -21.54 2.88 17.91
N LYS A 5 -20.88 2.11 18.80
CA LYS A 5 -21.39 0.87 19.39
C LYS A 5 -22.03 1.20 20.76
N LEU A 6 -23.29 0.85 20.94
CA LEU A 6 -23.93 0.95 22.23
C LEU A 6 -23.38 -0.15 23.15
N LEU A 7 -22.80 0.22 24.27
CA LEU A 7 -22.25 -0.71 25.26
C LEU A 7 -23.26 -1.08 26.35
N SER A 8 -23.97 -0.09 26.86
CA SER A 8 -25.01 -0.29 27.87
C SER A 8 -26.10 0.78 27.77
N LEU A 9 -27.30 0.42 28.21
CA LEU A 9 -28.43 1.33 28.37
C LEU A 9 -28.99 1.10 29.78
N GLU A 10 -28.72 2.02 30.69
CA GLU A 10 -29.19 1.96 32.06
C GLU A 10 -30.11 3.16 32.33
N GLY A 11 -31.43 2.90 32.32
CA GLY A 11 -32.43 3.96 32.43
C GLY A 11 -32.37 4.92 31.23
N ALA A 12 -32.07 6.20 31.50
CA ALA A 12 -31.92 7.24 30.47
C ALA A 12 -30.46 7.45 30.04
N GLU A 13 -29.48 6.75 30.62
CA GLU A 13 -28.08 6.87 30.31
C GLU A 13 -27.63 5.80 29.33
N ALA A 14 -27.13 6.23 28.18
CA ALA A 14 -26.55 5.35 27.17
C ALA A 14 -25.02 5.55 27.12
N ARG A 15 -24.26 4.45 27.15
CA ARG A 15 -22.82 4.46 26.97
C ARG A 15 -22.47 3.95 25.58
N PHE A 16 -21.65 4.72 24.88
CA PHE A 16 -21.20 4.40 23.53
C PHE A 16 -19.68 4.28 23.47
N GLN A 17 -19.23 3.36 22.64
CA GLN A 17 -17.86 3.31 22.16
C GLN A 17 -17.82 3.82 20.73
N ALA A 18 -17.02 4.84 20.48
CA ALA A 18 -16.85 5.42 19.15
C ALA A 18 -15.64 4.83 18.44
N TYR A 19 -15.82 4.45 17.19
CA TYR A 19 -14.74 4.08 16.26
C TYR A 19 -14.63 5.16 15.20
N THR A 20 -13.41 5.64 15.00
CA THR A 20 -13.08 6.77 14.12
C THR A 20 -11.90 6.40 13.23
N MET A 21 -11.43 7.34 12.41
CA MET A 21 -10.18 7.18 11.66
C MET A 21 -8.99 6.81 12.57
N LYS A 22 -8.99 7.25 13.82
CA LYS A 22 -7.95 6.88 14.82
C LYS A 22 -7.98 5.39 15.17
N ASN A 23 -9.11 4.74 15.00
CA ASN A 23 -9.30 3.30 15.24
C ASN A 23 -9.22 2.48 13.94
N GLY A 24 -8.93 3.11 12.81
CA GLY A 24 -8.75 2.45 11.52
C GLY A 24 -9.92 2.56 10.54
N LEU A 25 -10.96 3.35 10.81
CA LEU A 25 -11.97 3.66 9.79
C LEU A 25 -11.35 4.44 8.63
N PRO A 26 -11.80 4.22 7.37
CA PRO A 26 -11.33 4.98 6.23
C PRO A 26 -11.74 6.45 6.28
N SER A 27 -12.90 6.73 6.89
CA SER A 27 -13.46 8.07 7.10
C SER A 27 -14.37 8.07 8.32
N ASP A 28 -14.52 9.23 8.96
CA ASP A 28 -15.49 9.46 10.02
C ASP A 28 -16.91 9.76 9.47
N VAL A 29 -17.06 9.83 8.15
CA VAL A 29 -18.35 9.98 7.47
C VAL A 29 -18.78 8.63 6.93
N LEU A 30 -19.75 8.00 7.61
CA LEU A 30 -20.41 6.78 7.18
C LEU A 30 -21.67 7.13 6.41
N LEU A 31 -21.86 6.52 5.25
CA LEU A 31 -22.98 6.77 4.33
C LEU A 31 -24.07 5.72 4.46
N SER A 32 -23.67 4.46 4.70
CA SER A 32 -24.61 3.36 4.97
C SER A 32 -23.91 2.21 5.70
N ILE A 33 -24.69 1.39 6.37
CA ILE A 33 -24.24 0.21 7.12
C ILE A 33 -25.20 -0.94 6.84
N GLU A 34 -24.67 -2.14 6.65
CA GLU A 34 -25.42 -3.38 6.51
C GLU A 34 -24.71 -4.52 7.22
N GLU A 35 -25.48 -5.42 7.82
CA GLU A 35 -24.96 -6.57 8.57
C GLU A 35 -24.87 -7.81 7.67
N ASP A 36 -23.74 -8.51 7.70
CA ASP A 36 -23.60 -9.79 7.01
C ASP A 36 -24.18 -10.96 7.85
N PRO A 37 -24.33 -12.17 7.28
CA PRO A 37 -24.87 -13.33 8.00
C PRO A 37 -24.05 -13.76 9.23
N HIS A 38 -22.81 -13.30 9.34
CA HIS A 38 -21.90 -13.61 10.44
C HIS A 38 -21.89 -12.53 11.53
N GLY A 39 -22.74 -11.51 11.43
CA GLY A 39 -22.81 -10.43 12.39
C GLY A 39 -21.72 -9.37 12.24
N ASN A 40 -21.02 -9.33 11.11
CA ASN A 40 -20.09 -8.26 10.83
C ASN A 40 -20.81 -7.10 10.14
N LEU A 41 -20.37 -5.88 10.41
CA LEU A 41 -20.94 -4.68 9.81
C LEU A 41 -20.11 -4.22 8.61
N TRP A 42 -20.73 -4.13 7.48
CA TRP A 42 -20.14 -3.55 6.27
C TRP A 42 -20.58 -2.09 6.18
N CYS A 43 -19.62 -1.20 6.19
CA CYS A 43 -19.85 0.25 6.27
C CYS A 43 -19.32 0.91 5.00
N ALA A 44 -20.21 1.51 4.23
CA ALA A 44 -19.82 2.41 3.15
C ALA A 44 -19.48 3.78 3.75
N THR A 45 -18.31 4.28 3.43
CA THR A 45 -17.85 5.63 3.80
C THR A 45 -17.70 6.51 2.57
N GLU A 46 -17.50 7.81 2.74
CA GLU A 46 -17.23 8.71 1.62
C GLU A 46 -15.96 8.34 0.82
N LYS A 47 -15.03 7.59 1.45
CA LYS A 47 -13.77 7.18 0.82
C LYS A 47 -13.80 5.74 0.31
N GLU A 48 -14.17 4.80 1.16
CA GLU A 48 -13.97 3.37 0.94
C GLU A 48 -15.06 2.55 1.65
N LEU A 49 -15.19 1.28 1.25
CA LEU A 49 -15.94 0.27 1.99
C LEU A 49 -15.06 -0.28 3.12
N CYS A 50 -15.62 -0.53 4.27
CA CYS A 50 -14.94 -1.25 5.34
C CYS A 50 -15.85 -2.30 5.99
N LYS A 51 -15.23 -3.31 6.58
CA LYS A 51 -15.87 -4.36 7.38
C LYS A 51 -15.43 -4.19 8.82
N PHE A 52 -16.37 -3.96 9.73
CA PHE A 52 -16.15 -3.97 11.16
C PHE A 52 -16.57 -5.32 11.73
N ILE A 53 -15.70 -5.95 12.50
CA ILE A 53 -15.92 -7.24 13.18
C ILE A 53 -16.17 -6.99 14.65
N PRO A 54 -17.44 -6.99 15.13
CA PRO A 54 -17.79 -6.60 16.49
C PRO A 54 -17.18 -7.49 17.58
N SER A 55 -16.89 -8.76 17.26
CA SER A 55 -16.32 -9.72 18.21
C SER A 55 -14.86 -9.44 18.59
N THR A 56 -14.10 -8.76 17.70
CA THR A 56 -12.68 -8.47 17.88
C THR A 56 -12.36 -6.99 17.78
N ASP A 57 -13.37 -6.15 17.57
CA ASP A 57 -13.25 -4.70 17.29
C ASP A 57 -12.31 -4.37 16.11
N LYS A 58 -12.13 -5.34 15.19
CA LYS A 58 -11.23 -5.20 14.04
C LYS A 58 -11.95 -4.52 12.88
N ILE A 59 -11.23 -3.60 12.22
CA ILE A 59 -11.67 -2.94 10.99
C ILE A 59 -10.79 -3.43 9.84
N ILE A 60 -11.42 -3.82 8.73
CA ILE A 60 -10.77 -4.21 7.47
C ILE A 60 -11.25 -3.26 6.40
N ASN A 61 -10.33 -2.54 5.77
CA ASN A 61 -10.65 -1.56 4.73
C ASN A 61 -10.52 -2.19 3.35
N TYR A 62 -11.47 -1.86 2.47
CA TYR A 62 -11.49 -2.26 1.07
C TYR A 62 -11.41 -1.00 0.21
N PRO A 63 -10.20 -0.60 -0.21
CA PRO A 63 -10.03 0.63 -0.98
C PRO A 63 -10.80 0.55 -2.28
N SER A 64 -11.32 1.68 -2.75
CA SER A 64 -12.13 1.75 -3.98
C SER A 64 -11.41 1.18 -5.21
N ARG A 65 -10.08 1.17 -5.20
CA ARG A 65 -9.21 0.54 -6.20
C ARG A 65 -9.17 -0.99 -6.14
N ALA A 66 -9.59 -1.61 -5.04
CA ALA A 66 -9.70 -3.08 -4.93
C ALA A 66 -10.88 -3.65 -5.73
N PHE A 67 -11.78 -2.77 -6.20
CA PHE A 67 -12.90 -3.14 -7.06
C PHE A 67 -12.56 -2.90 -8.54
N PRO A 68 -13.15 -3.67 -9.47
CA PRO A 68 -12.89 -3.52 -10.92
C PRO A 68 -13.14 -2.11 -11.46
N LEU A 69 -14.03 -1.36 -10.82
CA LEU A 69 -14.34 0.03 -11.12
C LEU A 69 -14.04 0.87 -9.88
N ARG A 70 -13.46 2.06 -10.05
CA ARG A 70 -13.37 3.02 -8.94
C ARG A 70 -14.77 3.34 -8.46
N ILE A 71 -15.07 2.97 -7.22
CA ILE A 71 -16.38 3.10 -6.60
C ILE A 71 -16.36 4.29 -5.65
N SER A 72 -17.37 5.15 -5.78
CA SER A 72 -17.69 6.18 -4.80
C SER A 72 -19.11 5.89 -4.30
N PHE A 73 -19.28 5.84 -3.00
CA PHE A 73 -20.58 5.57 -2.38
C PHE A 73 -21.41 6.85 -2.30
N ASN A 74 -22.72 6.68 -2.38
CA ASN A 74 -23.69 7.73 -2.09
C ASN A 74 -24.32 7.47 -0.73
N GLU A 75 -24.76 8.55 -0.09
CA GLU A 75 -25.68 8.47 1.04
C GLU A 75 -26.97 7.74 0.60
N GLY A 76 -27.41 6.78 1.38
CA GLY A 76 -28.61 6.02 1.08
C GLY A 76 -28.65 4.66 1.77
N ALA A 77 -29.65 3.87 1.44
CA ALA A 77 -29.85 2.56 2.04
C ALA A 77 -28.81 1.55 1.52
N ALA A 78 -28.28 0.74 2.44
CA ALA A 78 -27.73 -0.56 2.14
C ALA A 78 -28.81 -1.63 2.34
N LEU A 79 -28.65 -2.79 1.75
CA LEU A 79 -29.61 -3.89 1.82
C LEU A 79 -28.89 -5.23 1.80
N ARG A 80 -29.32 -6.14 2.69
CA ARG A 80 -29.02 -7.56 2.58
C ARG A 80 -30.21 -8.28 1.93
N THR A 81 -29.95 -9.00 0.85
CA THR A 81 -30.97 -9.82 0.17
C THR A 81 -31.25 -11.11 0.93
N ALA A 82 -32.37 -11.78 0.61
CA ALA A 82 -32.69 -13.09 1.15
C ALA A 82 -31.65 -14.18 0.83
N SER A 83 -30.81 -13.96 -0.17
CA SER A 83 -29.69 -14.85 -0.56
C SER A 83 -28.35 -14.35 0.02
N ASP A 84 -28.37 -13.51 1.05
CA ASP A 84 -27.22 -12.97 1.77
C ASP A 84 -26.25 -12.11 0.93
N TYR A 85 -26.67 -11.63 -0.24
CA TYR A 85 -25.91 -10.60 -0.95
C TYR A 85 -26.09 -9.24 -0.27
N LEU A 86 -25.01 -8.50 -0.13
CA LEU A 86 -25.02 -7.12 0.29
C LEU A 86 -25.07 -6.19 -0.90
N MET A 87 -25.88 -5.13 -0.80
CA MET A 87 -26.06 -4.12 -1.83
C MET A 87 -25.82 -2.74 -1.24
N PHE A 88 -24.98 -1.95 -1.91
CA PHE A 88 -24.66 -0.58 -1.52
C PHE A 88 -24.89 0.39 -2.67
N ASN A 89 -25.46 1.54 -2.38
CA ASN A 89 -25.67 2.58 -3.39
C ASN A 89 -24.35 3.28 -3.74
N THR A 90 -24.08 3.44 -5.04
CA THR A 90 -22.88 4.12 -5.53
C THR A 90 -23.25 5.17 -6.57
N VAL A 91 -22.33 6.10 -6.84
CA VAL A 91 -22.54 7.15 -7.88
C VAL A 91 -22.80 6.55 -9.27
N LYS A 92 -22.34 5.33 -9.54
CA LYS A 92 -22.45 4.67 -10.86
C LYS A 92 -23.46 3.51 -10.90
N GLY A 93 -24.28 3.35 -9.85
CA GLY A 93 -25.25 2.26 -9.76
C GLY A 93 -25.15 1.56 -8.40
N VAL A 94 -25.30 0.26 -8.38
CA VAL A 94 -25.29 -0.53 -7.14
C VAL A 94 -24.09 -1.45 -7.13
N LEU A 95 -23.27 -1.36 -6.08
CA LEU A 95 -22.31 -2.42 -5.74
C LEU A 95 -23.07 -3.54 -5.06
N TYR A 96 -22.97 -4.74 -5.60
CA TYR A 96 -23.53 -5.91 -4.95
C TYR A 96 -22.50 -7.04 -4.90
N PHE A 97 -22.43 -7.75 -3.76
CA PHE A 97 -21.46 -8.84 -3.58
C PHE A 97 -21.93 -9.81 -2.48
N PHE A 98 -21.39 -11.01 -2.54
CA PHE A 98 -21.57 -12.00 -1.47
C PHE A 98 -20.42 -11.81 -0.46
N PRO A 99 -20.70 -11.57 0.85
CA PRO A 99 -19.66 -11.22 1.83
C PRO A 99 -18.52 -12.24 1.91
N ASP A 100 -18.83 -13.53 1.83
CA ASP A 100 -17.83 -14.60 1.92
C ASP A 100 -16.99 -14.75 0.66
N SER A 101 -17.35 -14.10 -0.46
CA SER A 101 -16.52 -14.06 -1.65
C SER A 101 -15.45 -12.96 -1.61
N ILE A 102 -15.55 -12.04 -0.66
CA ILE A 102 -14.61 -10.95 -0.51
C ILE A 102 -13.47 -11.38 0.41
N HIS A 103 -12.40 -11.84 -0.21
CA HIS A 103 -11.18 -12.24 0.49
C HIS A 103 -10.09 -11.20 0.27
N THR A 104 -9.44 -10.79 1.34
CA THR A 104 -8.17 -10.05 1.22
C THR A 104 -7.07 -11.04 0.85
N SER A 105 -6.28 -10.67 -0.14
CA SER A 105 -5.14 -11.48 -0.55
C SER A 105 -4.10 -11.54 0.58
N THR A 106 -3.66 -12.74 0.91
CA THR A 106 -2.49 -12.97 1.78
C THR A 106 -1.20 -13.09 0.97
N TYR A 107 -1.28 -12.91 -0.35
CA TYR A 107 -0.12 -13.00 -1.22
C TYR A 107 0.89 -11.90 -0.89
N VAL A 108 2.14 -12.30 -0.75
CA VAL A 108 3.29 -11.43 -0.50
C VAL A 108 4.11 -11.36 -1.79
N PRO A 109 3.90 -10.33 -2.64
CA PRO A 109 4.59 -10.25 -3.92
C PRO A 109 6.08 -9.99 -3.70
N PRO A 110 6.98 -10.77 -4.32
CA PRO A 110 8.39 -10.43 -4.32
C PRO A 110 8.62 -9.13 -5.10
N ILE A 111 9.58 -8.33 -4.63
CA ILE A 111 9.99 -7.10 -5.32
C ILE A 111 11.28 -7.39 -6.09
N ILE A 112 11.32 -6.97 -7.34
CA ILE A 112 12.48 -7.05 -8.22
C ILE A 112 12.94 -5.65 -8.60
N PHE A 113 14.26 -5.48 -8.82
CA PHE A 113 14.84 -4.29 -9.44
C PHE A 113 14.85 -4.47 -10.95
N THR A 114 14.19 -3.60 -11.68
CA THR A 114 13.99 -3.77 -13.13
C THR A 114 14.98 -2.97 -13.97
N ARG A 115 15.53 -1.87 -13.43
CA ARG A 115 16.43 -1.00 -14.18
C ARG A 115 17.25 -0.11 -13.26
N LEU A 116 18.52 0.09 -13.63
CA LEU A 116 19.38 1.16 -13.13
C LEU A 116 19.53 2.24 -14.22
N GLN A 117 19.43 3.51 -13.85
CA GLN A 117 19.66 4.64 -14.74
C GLN A 117 20.68 5.60 -14.11
N GLN A 118 21.56 6.14 -14.92
CA GLN A 118 22.46 7.25 -14.59
C GLN A 118 22.35 8.32 -15.68
N ALA A 119 22.23 9.58 -15.27
CA ALA A 119 22.04 10.70 -16.19
C ALA A 119 20.98 10.38 -17.29
N GLU A 120 19.83 9.84 -16.86
CA GLU A 120 18.70 9.44 -17.73
C GLU A 120 18.98 8.27 -18.69
N LYS A 121 20.19 7.73 -18.70
CA LYS A 121 20.56 6.57 -19.54
C LYS A 121 20.46 5.28 -18.74
N THR A 122 19.88 4.25 -19.36
CA THR A 122 19.87 2.90 -18.78
C THR A 122 21.28 2.34 -18.74
N VAL A 123 21.68 1.84 -17.57
CA VAL A 123 22.94 1.12 -17.38
C VAL A 123 22.69 -0.35 -17.72
N THR A 124 23.39 -0.87 -18.71
CA THR A 124 23.38 -2.29 -19.10
C THR A 124 24.55 -3.03 -18.47
N PRO A 125 24.40 -4.33 -18.17
CA PRO A 125 25.53 -5.13 -17.71
C PRO A 125 26.65 -5.20 -18.75
N GLU A 126 27.88 -4.93 -18.32
CA GLU A 126 29.07 -5.09 -19.13
C GLU A 126 30.28 -5.43 -18.25
N GLU A 127 31.30 -6.11 -18.83
CA GLU A 127 32.51 -6.47 -18.12
C GLU A 127 33.31 -5.22 -17.74
N GLY A 128 33.63 -5.07 -16.43
CA GLY A 128 34.31 -3.88 -15.91
C GLY A 128 33.44 -2.62 -15.78
N GLY A 129 32.17 -2.73 -16.12
CA GLY A 129 31.20 -1.65 -15.97
C GLY A 129 30.67 -1.48 -14.54
N ILE A 130 29.73 -0.53 -14.37
CA ILE A 130 29.05 -0.29 -13.09
C ILE A 130 28.18 -1.49 -12.68
N LEU A 131 27.59 -2.18 -13.66
CA LEU A 131 26.90 -3.45 -13.49
C LEU A 131 27.66 -4.53 -14.25
N THR A 132 27.95 -5.64 -13.60
CA THR A 132 28.47 -6.86 -14.23
C THR A 132 27.38 -7.88 -14.49
N THR A 133 26.26 -7.78 -13.76
CA THR A 133 25.05 -8.61 -13.88
C THR A 133 23.82 -7.70 -13.94
N HIS A 134 22.64 -8.27 -14.17
CA HIS A 134 21.40 -7.50 -14.09
C HIS A 134 21.24 -6.88 -12.69
N ILE A 135 20.63 -5.71 -12.62
CA ILE A 135 20.46 -4.98 -11.35
C ILE A 135 19.73 -5.82 -10.28
N ASP A 136 18.83 -6.70 -10.67
CA ASP A 136 18.11 -7.58 -9.74
C ASP A 136 19.03 -8.65 -9.12
N ASP A 137 20.06 -9.08 -9.84
CA ASP A 137 21.07 -10.05 -9.40
C ASP A 137 22.25 -9.37 -8.66
N THR A 138 22.24 -8.04 -8.56
CA THR A 138 23.29 -7.24 -7.93
C THR A 138 22.96 -7.04 -6.45
N ASN A 139 23.86 -7.45 -5.56
CA ASN A 139 23.72 -7.21 -4.13
C ASN A 139 24.41 -5.92 -3.66
N LEU A 140 25.49 -5.53 -4.32
CA LEU A 140 26.25 -4.32 -4.02
C LEU A 140 26.48 -3.52 -5.30
N LEU A 141 25.97 -2.31 -5.33
CA LEU A 141 26.19 -1.32 -6.40
C LEU A 141 27.30 -0.36 -5.96
N THR A 142 28.43 -0.37 -6.66
CA THR A 142 29.54 0.57 -6.38
C THR A 142 29.56 1.67 -7.45
N LEU A 143 29.45 2.92 -7.01
CA LEU A 143 29.43 4.09 -7.88
C LEU A 143 30.63 5.00 -7.58
N PRO A 144 31.34 5.47 -8.62
CA PRO A 144 32.38 6.48 -8.45
C PRO A 144 31.77 7.82 -8.04
N HIS A 145 32.53 8.66 -7.37
CA HIS A 145 32.11 9.94 -6.84
C HIS A 145 31.47 10.87 -7.89
N ASP A 146 32.00 10.88 -9.11
CA ASP A 146 31.49 11.68 -10.22
C ASP A 146 30.21 11.14 -10.86
N LYS A 147 29.76 9.94 -10.46
CA LYS A 147 28.54 9.27 -10.91
C LYS A 147 27.61 8.90 -9.74
N ASN A 148 27.56 9.75 -8.73
CA ASN A 148 26.83 9.52 -7.47
C ASN A 148 25.32 9.84 -7.54
N GLY A 149 24.81 10.15 -8.74
CA GLY A 149 23.38 10.28 -9.03
C GLY A 149 22.86 9.10 -9.82
N PHE A 150 21.73 8.49 -9.38
CA PHE A 150 21.12 7.34 -10.03
C PHE A 150 19.63 7.25 -9.78
N SER A 151 18.95 6.50 -10.62
CA SER A 151 17.55 6.08 -10.39
C SER A 151 17.45 4.57 -10.50
N ILE A 152 16.75 3.96 -9.57
CA ILE A 152 16.46 2.52 -9.59
C ILE A 152 14.96 2.32 -9.76
N GLN A 153 14.58 1.56 -10.78
CA GLN A 153 13.22 1.13 -11.01
C GLN A 153 13.00 -0.24 -10.41
N PHE A 154 11.80 -0.46 -9.88
CA PHE A 154 11.41 -1.71 -9.22
C PHE A 154 9.96 -2.06 -9.50
N ALA A 155 9.61 -3.31 -9.30
CA ALA A 155 8.23 -3.80 -9.42
C ALA A 155 7.97 -4.92 -8.42
N ALA A 156 6.79 -4.93 -7.82
CA ALA A 156 6.27 -6.06 -7.09
C ALA A 156 5.56 -7.02 -8.07
N LEU A 157 5.85 -8.31 -7.98
CA LEU A 157 5.30 -9.33 -8.88
C LEU A 157 3.91 -9.78 -8.42
N ASP A 158 2.93 -8.91 -8.55
CA ASP A 158 1.52 -9.21 -8.36
C ASP A 158 0.75 -8.78 -9.61
N MET A 159 0.26 -9.77 -10.36
CA MET A 159 -0.36 -9.56 -11.66
C MET A 159 -1.87 -9.36 -11.60
N LYS A 160 -2.49 -9.49 -10.42
CA LYS A 160 -3.95 -9.39 -10.27
C LYS A 160 -4.45 -7.97 -10.58
N TYR A 161 -3.87 -6.97 -9.90
CA TYR A 161 -4.18 -5.55 -10.10
C TYR A 161 -2.90 -4.70 -9.91
N PRO A 162 -1.96 -4.74 -10.87
CA PRO A 162 -0.64 -4.11 -10.70
C PRO A 162 -0.68 -2.58 -10.53
N GLY A 163 -1.76 -1.93 -10.99
CA GLY A 163 -2.00 -0.50 -10.78
C GLY A 163 -2.41 -0.11 -9.36
N ASN A 164 -2.83 -1.09 -8.54
CA ASN A 164 -3.26 -0.87 -7.16
C ASN A 164 -2.12 -0.94 -6.15
N ILE A 165 -0.95 -1.44 -6.58
CA ILE A 165 0.20 -1.61 -5.70
C ILE A 165 0.78 -0.24 -5.37
N SER A 166 0.96 0.01 -4.08
CA SER A 166 1.66 1.18 -3.57
C SER A 166 3.05 0.79 -3.09
N TYR A 167 4.01 1.68 -3.29
CA TYR A 167 5.40 1.47 -2.94
C TYR A 167 5.88 2.50 -1.92
N SER A 168 6.87 2.08 -1.16
CA SER A 168 7.62 2.96 -0.28
C SER A 168 9.08 2.55 -0.32
N TYR A 169 9.99 3.52 -0.33
CA TYR A 169 11.41 3.26 -0.29
C TYR A 169 12.11 4.14 0.76
N LYS A 170 13.31 3.71 1.15
CA LYS A 170 14.18 4.44 2.08
C LYS A 170 15.62 4.10 1.77
N LEU A 171 16.51 5.08 1.79
CA LEU A 171 17.96 4.88 1.73
C LEU A 171 18.54 5.00 3.14
N GLU A 172 18.77 3.87 3.80
CA GLU A 172 19.42 3.84 5.11
C GLU A 172 20.85 4.37 5.01
N GLY A 173 21.26 5.14 6.00
CA GLY A 173 22.49 5.93 5.99
C GLY A 173 22.34 7.33 5.44
N PHE A 174 21.22 7.64 4.76
CA PHE A 174 20.92 8.97 4.22
C PHE A 174 19.58 9.52 4.71
N GLU A 175 18.56 8.67 4.80
CA GLU A 175 17.19 9.04 5.18
C GLU A 175 16.77 8.35 6.48
N ASN A 176 15.97 9.05 7.31
CA ASN A 176 15.40 8.48 8.53
C ASN A 176 14.00 7.88 8.30
N ASN A 177 13.24 8.40 7.34
CA ASN A 177 11.85 8.06 7.12
C ASN A 177 11.64 7.34 5.78
N TRP A 178 10.54 6.60 5.68
CA TRP A 178 10.09 6.00 4.45
C TRP A 178 9.43 7.04 3.52
N ASN A 179 9.83 7.05 2.25
CA ASN A 179 9.20 7.83 1.19
C ASN A 179 8.05 7.05 0.59
N ASN A 180 6.82 7.45 0.85
CA ASN A 180 5.64 6.85 0.26
C ASN A 180 5.37 7.47 -1.11
N ILE A 181 5.47 6.69 -2.18
CA ILE A 181 5.41 7.17 -3.57
C ILE A 181 4.16 6.69 -4.34
N GLY A 182 3.19 6.10 -3.63
CA GLY A 182 1.99 5.55 -4.25
C GLY A 182 2.35 4.46 -5.26
N ASN A 183 1.81 4.53 -6.48
CA ASN A 183 2.07 3.55 -7.54
C ASN A 183 3.30 3.83 -8.41
N GLN A 184 4.07 4.86 -8.09
CA GLN A 184 5.35 5.11 -8.73
C GLN A 184 6.34 3.99 -8.39
N ARG A 185 7.25 3.69 -9.32
CA ARG A 185 8.15 2.53 -9.25
C ARG A 185 9.60 2.91 -9.38
N THR A 186 9.96 4.11 -8.95
CA THR A 186 11.32 4.63 -9.13
C THR A 186 11.77 5.37 -7.87
N ALA A 187 12.95 5.01 -7.37
CA ALA A 187 13.69 5.77 -6.38
C ALA A 187 14.81 6.53 -7.10
N THR A 188 14.89 7.84 -6.89
CA THR A 188 15.89 8.70 -7.52
C THR A 188 16.69 9.43 -6.45
N TYR A 189 18.00 9.38 -6.57
CA TYR A 189 18.95 10.09 -5.73
C TYR A 189 19.91 10.90 -6.59
N THR A 190 20.20 12.10 -6.14
CA THR A 190 21.17 12.99 -6.81
C THR A 190 22.23 13.40 -5.81
N ASN A 191 23.47 13.41 -6.24
CA ASN A 191 24.61 13.95 -5.49
C ASN A 191 24.75 13.36 -4.07
N LEU A 192 24.70 12.02 -3.95
CA LEU A 192 24.94 11.34 -2.68
C LEU A 192 26.39 11.55 -2.22
N PRO A 193 26.63 11.86 -0.93
CA PRO A 193 27.99 11.87 -0.37
C PRO A 193 28.66 10.50 -0.48
N LYS A 194 30.00 10.48 -0.35
CA LYS A 194 30.74 9.23 -0.19
C LYS A 194 30.24 8.48 1.04
N GLY A 195 30.09 7.16 0.93
CA GLY A 195 29.60 6.33 2.04
C GLY A 195 28.94 5.06 1.59
N HIS A 196 28.50 4.30 2.59
CA HIS A 196 27.75 3.06 2.43
C HIS A 196 26.30 3.30 2.78
N TYR A 197 25.40 2.84 1.92
CA TYR A 197 23.96 2.99 2.04
C TYR A 197 23.26 1.68 1.74
N THR A 198 22.07 1.50 2.26
CA THR A 198 21.20 0.38 1.89
C THR A 198 19.86 0.91 1.40
N LEU A 199 19.57 0.75 0.12
CA LEU A 199 18.25 1.02 -0.43
C LEU A 199 17.31 -0.09 0.01
N LYS A 200 16.21 0.28 0.65
CA LYS A 200 15.10 -0.60 1.02
C LYS A 200 13.84 -0.21 0.27
N VAL A 201 13.19 -1.18 -0.35
CA VAL A 201 11.92 -0.99 -1.06
C VAL A 201 10.92 -1.98 -0.52
N ARG A 202 9.71 -1.53 -0.24
CA ARG A 202 8.56 -2.36 0.15
C ARG A 202 7.33 -1.99 -0.65
N SER A 203 6.35 -2.88 -0.71
CA SER A 203 5.10 -2.60 -1.39
C SER A 203 3.88 -3.13 -0.64
N THR A 204 2.72 -2.68 -1.08
CA THR A 204 1.47 -3.40 -0.81
C THR A 204 1.33 -4.57 -1.77
N ASN A 205 0.39 -5.48 -1.48
CA ASN A 205 -0.14 -6.39 -2.50
C ASN A 205 -1.16 -5.67 -3.40
N SER A 206 -1.75 -6.37 -4.36
CA SER A 206 -2.77 -5.82 -5.28
C SER A 206 -4.07 -5.39 -4.60
N ASP A 207 -4.34 -5.83 -3.38
CA ASP A 207 -5.48 -5.35 -2.59
C ASP A 207 -5.15 -4.07 -1.80
N GLY A 208 -3.94 -3.53 -1.95
CA GLY A 208 -3.48 -2.31 -1.28
C GLY A 208 -3.03 -2.52 0.17
N ILE A 209 -2.86 -3.75 0.61
CA ILE A 209 -2.43 -4.11 1.97
C ILE A 209 -0.91 -4.16 2.01
N TRP A 210 -0.29 -3.42 2.94
CA TRP A 210 1.15 -3.50 3.20
C TRP A 210 1.51 -4.90 3.69
N VAL A 211 2.54 -5.49 3.08
CA VAL A 211 3.02 -6.85 3.38
C VAL A 211 4.52 -6.84 3.66
N GLU A 212 5.02 -7.90 4.31
CA GLU A 212 6.44 -8.04 4.66
C GLU A 212 7.25 -8.55 3.45
N ASN A 213 7.55 -7.66 2.50
CA ASN A 213 8.26 -7.98 1.26
C ASN A 213 9.43 -7.04 0.96
N THR A 214 10.12 -6.57 1.98
CA THR A 214 11.21 -5.61 1.79
C THR A 214 12.34 -6.21 0.94
N ARG A 215 12.68 -5.54 -0.18
CA ARG A 215 13.86 -5.80 -1.03
C ARG A 215 14.95 -4.80 -0.69
N THR A 216 16.21 -5.26 -0.63
CA THR A 216 17.37 -4.43 -0.30
C THR A 216 18.41 -4.45 -1.41
N LEU A 217 19.16 -3.34 -1.53
CA LEU A 217 20.35 -3.22 -2.37
C LEU A 217 21.36 -2.36 -1.62
N ASP A 218 22.56 -2.90 -1.42
CA ASP A 218 23.65 -2.14 -0.84
C ASP A 218 24.29 -1.24 -1.90
N ILE A 219 24.64 -0.01 -1.50
CA ILE A 219 25.18 1.02 -2.39
C ILE A 219 26.42 1.63 -1.73
N ASN A 220 27.52 1.62 -2.46
CA ASN A 220 28.78 2.21 -2.03
C ASN A 220 29.16 3.36 -2.97
N ILE A 221 29.21 4.57 -2.44
CA ILE A 221 29.72 5.75 -3.17
C ILE A 221 31.19 5.94 -2.80
N LEU A 222 32.06 5.78 -3.79
CA LEU A 222 33.51 5.91 -3.61
C LEU A 222 33.92 7.36 -3.31
N PRO A 223 35.01 7.58 -2.56
CA PRO A 223 35.56 8.93 -2.36
C PRO A 223 36.10 9.51 -3.67
N SER A 224 36.21 10.83 -3.72
CA SER A 224 36.94 11.50 -4.81
C SER A 224 38.40 11.08 -4.81
N PHE A 225 39.03 11.04 -6.00
CA PHE A 225 40.45 10.69 -6.16
C PHE A 225 41.38 11.52 -5.27
N TRP A 226 41.00 12.73 -4.89
CA TRP A 226 41.78 13.67 -4.07
C TRP A 226 41.55 13.50 -2.55
N GLU A 227 40.68 12.60 -2.12
CA GLU A 227 40.33 12.39 -0.72
C GLU A 227 40.85 11.06 -0.15
N THR A 228 41.76 10.37 -0.84
CA THR A 228 42.43 9.13 -0.40
C THR A 228 43.76 9.40 0.24
#